data_9147ab8f7cbe000a05aed33e570d2653
#
_entry.id   9147ab8f7cbe000a05aed33e570d2653
#
_cell.length_a   1.000
_cell.length_b   1.000
_cell.length_c   1.000
_cell.angle_alpha   90.00
_cell.angle_beta   90.00
_cell.angle_gamma   90.00
#
_symmetry.space_group_name_H-M   'P 1'
#
loop_
_entity.id
_entity.type
_entity.pdbx_description
1 polymer ?
#
loop_
_entity_poly.entity_id
_entity_poly.type
_entity_poly.pdbx_seq_one_letter_code
_entity_poly.pdbx_strand_id
1 'polypeptide(L)'
;MLDLKNAGLTELLNNFYTLTGLKLCIFDTDFEECASTPIKLYPLCLRAREDPEFERRCHSCDAAHMQICRRTRKPLLYRCHAGLTEYLAPLYYEGVIVAFICIGMMTDGTQKEFESIAAYTAQFGISEQTCRKLYDKHRHYTPANIKAACSILDACISHIYHQRMLEVRSLDTAQQIEKYINDNIAWDLSIEHLSAHFSISRPELD
;
A
#
# COMPACT_ATOMS: atom_id res chain seq x y z
N MET A 1 -14.26 6.82 -7.98
CA MET A 1 -13.47 7.71 -7.08
C MET A 1 -13.78 7.29 -5.64
N LEU A 2 -12.75 6.92 -4.90
CA LEU A 2 -12.83 6.47 -3.48
C LEU A 2 -13.11 7.66 -2.55
N ASP A 3 -14.06 7.52 -1.61
CA ASP A 3 -14.30 8.50 -0.55
C ASP A 3 -13.86 7.89 0.79
N LEU A 4 -12.87 8.51 1.44
CA LEU A 4 -12.28 8.06 2.70
C LEU A 4 -12.78 8.87 3.92
N LYS A 5 -13.86 9.65 3.76
CA LYS A 5 -14.40 10.51 4.84
C LYS A 5 -15.22 9.77 5.90
N ASN A 6 -15.19 8.44 5.89
CA ASN A 6 -15.86 7.65 6.90
C ASN A 6 -15.16 7.82 8.26
N ALA A 7 -15.88 8.32 9.25
CA ALA A 7 -15.34 8.57 10.58
C ALA A 7 -14.83 7.28 11.26
N GLY A 8 -15.54 6.16 11.08
CA GLY A 8 -15.15 4.86 11.62
C GLY A 8 -13.85 4.33 11.00
N LEU A 9 -13.66 4.55 9.69
CA LEU A 9 -12.40 4.21 9.02
C LEU A 9 -11.24 5.04 9.60
N THR A 10 -11.42 6.35 9.72
CA THR A 10 -10.39 7.23 10.28
C THR A 10 -10.03 6.83 11.71
N GLU A 11 -11.03 6.53 12.55
CA GLU A 11 -10.82 6.06 13.91
C GLU A 11 -10.05 4.73 13.95
N LEU A 12 -10.43 3.75 13.12
CA LEU A 12 -9.76 2.45 13.02
C LEU A 12 -8.27 2.60 12.65
N LEU A 13 -7.96 3.42 11.65
CA LEU A 13 -6.57 3.68 11.22
C LEU A 13 -5.76 4.37 12.31
N ASN A 14 -6.34 5.35 13.03
CA ASN A 14 -5.69 6.03 14.14
C ASN A 14 -5.45 5.06 15.33
N ASN A 15 -6.40 4.18 15.64
CA ASN A 15 -6.27 3.18 16.68
C ASN A 15 -5.18 2.16 16.34
N PHE A 16 -5.10 1.73 15.08
CA PHE A 16 -4.01 0.87 14.62
C PHE A 16 -2.65 1.54 14.80
N TYR A 17 -2.51 2.79 14.37
CA TYR A 17 -1.27 3.56 14.56
C TYR A 17 -0.93 3.72 16.05
N THR A 18 -1.90 4.06 16.88
CA THR A 18 -1.69 4.24 18.34
C THR A 18 -1.17 2.96 18.99
N LEU A 19 -1.72 1.81 18.58
CA LEU A 19 -1.31 0.50 19.11
C LEU A 19 0.07 0.06 18.61
N THR A 20 0.33 0.22 17.31
CA THR A 20 1.50 -0.37 16.66
C THR A 20 2.66 0.60 16.49
N GLY A 21 2.38 1.91 16.38
CA GLY A 21 3.34 2.93 15.97
C GLY A 21 3.70 2.89 14.49
N LEU A 22 3.04 2.04 13.69
CA LEU A 22 3.30 1.90 12.26
C LEU A 22 2.47 2.90 11.46
N LYS A 23 3.14 3.65 10.58
CA LYS A 23 2.46 4.51 9.62
C LYS A 23 1.65 3.65 8.66
N LEU A 24 0.39 4.08 8.41
CA LEU A 24 -0.46 3.54 7.35
C LEU A 24 -0.59 4.55 6.22
N CYS A 25 -0.62 4.04 5.00
CA CYS A 25 -0.97 4.81 3.81
C CYS A 25 -2.05 4.07 3.03
N ILE A 26 -2.98 4.80 2.46
CA ILE A 26 -3.96 4.27 1.49
C ILE A 26 -3.65 4.92 0.14
N PHE A 27 -3.51 4.07 -0.87
CA PHE A 27 -3.30 4.45 -2.27
C PHE A 27 -4.52 4.05 -3.09
N ASP A 28 -4.87 4.87 -4.07
CA ASP A 28 -5.90 4.51 -5.03
C ASP A 28 -5.39 3.53 -6.10
N THR A 29 -6.22 3.28 -7.10
CA THR A 29 -5.87 2.38 -8.21
C THR A 29 -4.90 2.98 -9.23
N ASP A 30 -4.67 4.28 -9.18
CA ASP A 30 -3.64 4.99 -9.96
C ASP A 30 -2.31 5.08 -9.19
N PHE A 31 -2.27 4.50 -7.96
CA PHE A 31 -1.13 4.44 -7.05
C PHE A 31 -0.77 5.79 -6.42
N GLU A 32 -1.74 6.70 -6.34
CA GLU A 32 -1.60 7.97 -5.65
C GLU A 32 -2.02 7.83 -4.17
N GLU A 33 -1.25 8.44 -3.26
CA GLU A 33 -1.57 8.43 -1.83
C GLU A 33 -2.81 9.29 -1.55
N CYS A 34 -3.91 8.64 -1.12
CA CYS A 34 -5.17 9.30 -0.79
C CYS A 34 -5.27 9.68 0.68
N ALA A 35 -4.66 8.91 1.57
CA ALA A 35 -4.69 9.12 3.01
C ALA A 35 -3.49 8.49 3.69
N SER A 36 -3.07 9.10 4.81
CA SER A 36 -2.04 8.50 5.67
C SER A 36 -2.20 8.88 7.14
N THR A 37 -1.80 7.97 8.02
CA THR A 37 -1.78 8.17 9.48
C THR A 37 -0.49 7.59 10.05
N PRO A 38 0.37 8.42 10.69
CA PRO A 38 0.36 9.88 10.67
C PRO A 38 0.77 10.43 9.30
N ILE A 39 0.47 11.70 9.05
CA ILE A 39 0.87 12.35 7.79
C ILE A 39 2.40 12.39 7.64
N LYS A 40 3.13 12.56 8.75
CA LYS A 40 4.60 12.66 8.73
C LYS A 40 5.25 11.32 8.36
N LEU A 41 6.24 11.39 7.47
CA LEU A 41 7.13 10.29 7.16
C LEU A 41 8.10 9.97 8.31
N TYR A 42 8.63 8.76 8.31
CA TYR A 42 9.79 8.39 9.10
C TYR A 42 10.98 9.37 8.81
N PRO A 43 11.69 9.85 9.86
CA PRO A 43 12.69 10.92 9.69
C PRO A 43 13.78 10.62 8.66
N LEU A 44 14.22 9.37 8.55
CA LEU A 44 15.22 8.98 7.54
C LEU A 44 14.63 9.07 6.12
N CYS A 45 13.41 8.57 5.91
CA CYS A 45 12.72 8.67 4.63
C CYS A 45 12.45 10.13 4.24
N LEU A 46 12.02 10.95 5.22
CA LEU A 46 11.81 12.38 4.99
C LEU A 46 13.11 13.07 4.52
N ARG A 47 14.24 12.79 5.20
CA ARG A 47 15.54 13.35 4.82
C ARG A 47 16.03 12.83 3.48
N ALA A 48 15.82 11.54 3.20
CA ALA A 48 16.27 10.93 1.95
C ALA A 48 15.46 11.39 0.72
N ARG A 49 14.16 11.63 0.90
CA ARG A 49 13.28 12.16 -0.17
C ARG A 49 13.53 13.64 -0.51
N GLU A 50 14.42 14.34 0.19
CA GLU A 50 14.93 15.64 -0.27
C GLU A 50 15.75 15.49 -1.57
N ASP A 51 16.27 14.30 -1.86
CA ASP A 51 16.86 13.95 -3.14
C ASP A 51 15.77 13.46 -4.11
N PRO A 52 15.56 14.14 -5.26
CA PRO A 52 14.49 13.80 -6.20
C PRO A 52 14.61 12.39 -6.79
N GLU A 53 15.83 11.88 -6.95
CA GLU A 53 16.04 10.52 -7.46
C GLU A 53 15.66 9.47 -6.42
N PHE A 54 15.95 9.73 -5.12
CA PHE A 54 15.50 8.86 -4.05
C PHE A 54 13.97 8.81 -3.99
N GLU A 55 13.30 9.97 -4.07
CA GLU A 55 11.84 10.06 -4.07
C GLU A 55 11.22 9.33 -5.26
N ARG A 56 11.77 9.53 -6.47
CA ARG A 56 11.35 8.82 -7.68
C ARG A 56 11.45 7.30 -7.49
N ARG A 57 12.52 6.80 -6.84
CA ARG A 57 12.68 5.37 -6.54
C ARG A 57 11.66 4.88 -5.52
N CYS A 58 11.26 5.68 -4.53
CA CYS A 58 10.16 5.34 -3.63
C CYS A 58 8.88 5.08 -4.42
N HIS A 59 8.44 6.07 -5.22
CA HIS A 59 7.22 5.94 -6.02
C HIS A 59 7.26 4.75 -6.98
N SER A 60 8.40 4.53 -7.66
CA SER A 60 8.56 3.40 -8.57
C SER A 60 8.51 2.05 -7.85
N CYS A 61 9.09 1.97 -6.65
CA CYS A 61 9.06 0.77 -5.82
C CYS A 61 7.63 0.46 -5.36
N ASP A 62 6.92 1.48 -4.86
CA ASP A 62 5.55 1.34 -4.36
C ASP A 62 4.61 0.92 -5.51
N ALA A 63 4.69 1.60 -6.66
CA ALA A 63 3.91 1.26 -7.85
C ALA A 63 4.16 -0.18 -8.33
N ALA A 64 5.42 -0.62 -8.38
CA ALA A 64 5.76 -1.99 -8.80
C ALA A 64 5.14 -3.05 -7.88
N HIS A 65 5.15 -2.82 -6.56
CA HIS A 65 4.55 -3.76 -5.60
C HIS A 65 3.02 -3.70 -5.61
N MET A 66 2.41 -2.53 -5.81
CA MET A 66 0.97 -2.40 -6.01
C MET A 66 0.49 -3.13 -7.28
N GLN A 67 1.26 -3.09 -8.38
CA GLN A 67 0.99 -3.88 -9.58
C GLN A 67 1.03 -5.40 -9.30
N ILE A 68 2.02 -5.87 -8.54
CA ILE A 68 2.09 -7.28 -8.13
C ILE A 68 0.89 -7.64 -7.26
N CYS A 69 0.54 -6.79 -6.27
CA CYS A 69 -0.60 -6.98 -5.39
C CYS A 69 -1.92 -7.04 -6.19
N ARG A 70 -2.10 -6.11 -7.15
CA ARG A 70 -3.25 -6.08 -8.07
C ARG A 70 -3.39 -7.40 -8.83
N ARG A 71 -2.30 -7.85 -9.47
CA ARG A 71 -2.30 -9.07 -10.30
C ARG A 71 -2.51 -10.35 -9.48
N THR A 72 -1.86 -10.44 -8.31
CA THR A 72 -1.94 -11.64 -7.47
C THR A 72 -3.16 -11.67 -6.57
N ARG A 73 -3.80 -10.51 -6.34
CA ARG A 73 -4.90 -10.30 -5.39
C ARG A 73 -4.56 -10.72 -3.96
N LYS A 74 -3.27 -10.72 -3.62
CA LYS A 74 -2.74 -11.16 -2.31
C LYS A 74 -1.92 -10.07 -1.67
N PRO A 75 -1.93 -9.97 -0.34
CA PRO A 75 -1.01 -9.09 0.37
C PRO A 75 0.45 -9.50 0.14
N LEU A 76 1.35 -8.53 0.26
CA LEU A 76 2.79 -8.68 0.06
C LEU A 76 3.55 -8.13 1.26
N LEU A 77 4.50 -8.90 1.78
CA LEU A 77 5.54 -8.42 2.67
C LEU A 77 6.82 -8.31 1.86
N TYR A 78 7.40 -7.11 1.78
CA TYR A 78 8.58 -6.88 0.93
C TYR A 78 9.55 -5.88 1.59
N ARG A 79 10.71 -5.71 0.99
CA ARG A 79 11.62 -4.63 1.34
C ARG A 79 11.59 -3.57 0.26
N CYS A 80 11.42 -2.31 0.67
CA CYS A 80 11.50 -1.18 -0.26
C CYS A 80 12.93 -1.02 -0.81
N HIS A 81 13.10 -0.16 -1.80
CA HIS A 81 14.42 0.06 -2.43
C HIS A 81 15.52 0.50 -1.45
N ALA A 82 15.15 1.11 -0.32
CA ALA A 82 16.09 1.51 0.74
C ALA A 82 16.31 0.42 1.82
N GLY A 83 15.67 -0.73 1.70
CA GLY A 83 15.84 -1.87 2.61
C GLY A 83 14.90 -1.92 3.80
N LEU A 84 13.96 -0.98 3.93
CA LEU A 84 12.92 -1.00 4.97
C LEU A 84 11.84 -2.02 4.63
N THR A 85 11.30 -2.69 5.66
CA THR A 85 10.22 -3.66 5.47
C THR A 85 8.87 -2.95 5.35
N GLU A 86 8.09 -3.37 4.37
CA GLU A 86 6.76 -2.84 4.04
C GLU A 86 5.78 -4.00 3.93
N TYR A 87 4.52 -3.76 4.29
CA TYR A 87 3.43 -4.69 4.05
C TYR A 87 2.31 -3.96 3.31
N LEU A 88 1.89 -4.51 2.19
CA LEU A 88 0.91 -3.98 1.27
C LEU A 88 -0.23 -4.97 1.09
N ALA A 89 -1.47 -4.51 1.19
CA ALA A 89 -2.65 -5.35 0.99
C ALA A 89 -3.72 -4.63 0.15
N PRO A 90 -4.52 -5.36 -0.64
CA PRO A 90 -5.60 -4.78 -1.43
C PRO A 90 -6.82 -4.49 -0.55
N LEU A 91 -7.49 -3.39 -0.85
CA LEU A 91 -8.81 -3.06 -0.30
C LEU A 91 -9.89 -3.32 -1.34
N TYR A 92 -10.92 -4.05 -0.93
CA TYR A 92 -11.99 -4.49 -1.82
C TYR A 92 -13.29 -3.73 -1.56
N TYR A 93 -14.00 -3.45 -2.64
CA TYR A 93 -15.39 -3.02 -2.64
C TYR A 93 -16.16 -3.91 -3.62
N GLU A 94 -17.19 -4.62 -3.14
CA GLU A 94 -17.99 -5.56 -3.98
C GLU A 94 -17.15 -6.54 -4.82
N GLY A 95 -16.05 -7.06 -4.24
CA GLY A 95 -15.18 -8.05 -4.88
C GLY A 95 -14.12 -7.47 -5.83
N VAL A 96 -14.13 -6.15 -6.05
CA VAL A 96 -13.16 -5.44 -6.91
C VAL A 96 -12.14 -4.70 -6.06
N ILE A 97 -10.89 -4.65 -6.50
CA ILE A 97 -9.85 -3.84 -5.84
C ILE A 97 -10.11 -2.37 -6.16
N VAL A 98 -10.29 -1.56 -5.11
CA VAL A 98 -10.56 -0.12 -5.22
C VAL A 98 -9.46 0.75 -4.61
N ALA A 99 -8.58 0.13 -3.81
CA ALA A 99 -7.45 0.81 -3.17
C ALA A 99 -6.44 -0.22 -2.66
N PHE A 100 -5.32 0.29 -2.16
CA PHE A 100 -4.30 -0.48 -1.46
C PHE A 100 -4.01 0.18 -0.12
N ILE A 101 -3.78 -0.64 0.91
CA ILE A 101 -3.32 -0.17 2.22
C ILE A 101 -1.91 -0.68 2.47
N CYS A 102 -1.03 0.22 2.89
CA CYS A 102 0.36 -0.10 3.20
C CYS A 102 0.67 0.28 4.65
N ILE A 103 1.34 -0.60 5.38
CA ILE A 103 2.08 -0.25 6.59
C ILE A 103 3.56 -0.45 6.32
N GLY A 104 4.36 0.50 6.79
CA GLY A 104 5.74 0.43 6.36
C GLY A 104 6.74 1.19 7.21
N MET A 105 7.91 1.31 6.58
CA MET A 105 9.11 1.87 7.18
C MET A 105 9.56 1.07 8.42
N MET A 106 9.28 -0.25 8.45
CA MET A 106 9.66 -1.12 9.55
C MET A 106 11.14 -1.50 9.44
N THR A 107 11.83 -1.44 10.57
CA THR A 107 13.23 -1.83 10.73
C THR A 107 13.35 -2.86 11.84
N ASP A 108 14.29 -3.81 11.72
CA ASP A 108 14.55 -4.83 12.73
C ASP A 108 15.57 -4.40 13.80
N GLY A 109 16.24 -3.26 13.60
CA GLY A 109 17.22 -2.70 14.52
C GLY A 109 18.56 -3.42 14.50
N THR A 110 18.79 -4.38 13.60
CA THR A 110 20.06 -5.08 13.53
C THR A 110 21.16 -4.21 12.92
N GLN A 111 22.40 -4.44 13.34
CA GLN A 111 23.55 -3.74 12.79
C GLN A 111 23.69 -4.00 11.27
N LYS A 112 23.39 -5.20 10.82
CA LYS A 112 23.45 -5.59 9.41
C LYS A 112 22.42 -4.81 8.57
N GLU A 113 21.19 -4.65 9.06
CA GLU A 113 20.17 -3.85 8.38
C GLU A 113 20.60 -2.38 8.30
N PHE A 114 21.07 -1.83 9.43
CA PHE A 114 21.58 -0.46 9.47
C PHE A 114 22.70 -0.23 8.45
N GLU A 115 23.73 -1.10 8.41
CA GLU A 115 24.85 -0.97 7.47
C GLU A 115 24.39 -0.96 6.01
N SER A 116 23.42 -1.81 5.68
CA SER A 116 22.83 -1.86 4.34
C SER A 116 22.11 -0.54 4.00
N ILE A 117 21.30 -0.03 4.92
CA ILE A 117 20.56 1.23 4.73
C ILE A 117 21.54 2.42 4.64
N ALA A 118 22.56 2.47 5.51
CA ALA A 118 23.56 3.53 5.53
C ALA A 118 24.36 3.55 4.23
N ALA A 119 24.82 2.38 3.76
CA ALA A 119 25.55 2.28 2.48
C ALA A 119 24.69 2.72 1.29
N TYR A 120 23.39 2.38 1.31
CA TYR A 120 22.48 2.81 0.25
C TYR A 120 22.19 4.32 0.31
N THR A 121 21.89 4.87 1.47
CA THR A 121 21.53 6.29 1.62
C THR A 121 22.73 7.23 1.45
N ALA A 122 23.96 6.73 1.60
CA ALA A 122 25.19 7.49 1.32
C ALA A 122 25.25 8.00 -0.14
N GLN A 123 24.68 7.26 -1.09
CA GLN A 123 24.57 7.64 -2.51
C GLN A 123 23.73 8.91 -2.72
N PHE A 124 22.93 9.28 -1.74
CA PHE A 124 22.03 10.45 -1.72
C PHE A 124 22.49 11.51 -0.71
N GLY A 125 23.81 11.54 -0.42
CA GLY A 125 24.42 12.57 0.42
C GLY A 125 24.08 12.47 1.91
N ILE A 126 23.61 11.33 2.40
CA ILE A 126 23.35 11.10 3.82
C ILE A 126 24.57 10.40 4.44
N SER A 127 25.31 11.12 5.30
CA SER A 127 26.45 10.51 6.00
C SER A 127 25.98 9.39 6.95
N GLU A 128 26.86 8.41 7.21
CA GLU A 128 26.59 7.31 8.13
C GLU A 128 26.16 7.83 9.50
N GLN A 129 26.83 8.88 10.01
CA GLN A 129 26.47 9.50 11.30
C GLN A 129 25.05 10.06 11.29
N THR A 130 24.66 10.73 10.20
CA THR A 130 23.30 11.26 10.04
C THR A 130 22.29 10.14 9.93
N CYS A 131 22.62 9.11 9.13
CA CYS A 131 21.78 7.92 8.99
C CYS A 131 21.55 7.24 10.34
N ARG A 132 22.61 7.00 11.12
CA ARG A 132 22.54 6.41 12.48
C ARG A 132 21.60 7.22 13.36
N LYS A 133 21.83 8.53 13.46
CA LYS A 133 21.00 9.43 14.27
C LYS A 133 19.52 9.42 13.92
N LEU A 134 19.19 9.25 12.64
CA LEU A 134 17.82 9.18 12.17
C LEU A 134 17.21 7.77 12.33
N TYR A 135 18.02 6.72 12.10
CA TYR A 135 17.64 5.33 12.26
C TYR A 135 17.32 4.99 13.73
N ASP A 136 18.14 5.44 14.68
CA ASP A 136 17.95 5.17 16.11
C ASP A 136 16.74 5.91 16.72
N LYS A 137 16.21 6.92 16.02
CA LYS A 137 14.96 7.59 16.43
C LYS A 137 13.71 6.80 16.10
N HIS A 138 13.83 5.76 15.31
CA HIS A 138 12.71 4.94 14.88
C HIS A 138 12.52 3.75 15.81
N ARG A 139 11.26 3.35 15.96
CA ARG A 139 10.94 2.10 16.66
C ARG A 139 11.35 0.91 15.79
N HIS A 140 12.10 -0.02 16.37
CA HIS A 140 12.44 -1.26 15.72
C HIS A 140 11.45 -2.37 16.07
N TYR A 141 11.23 -3.28 15.14
CA TYR A 141 10.21 -4.32 15.24
C TYR A 141 10.84 -5.69 15.05
N THR A 142 10.65 -6.58 16.02
CA THR A 142 11.04 -7.98 15.85
C THR A 142 10.24 -8.64 14.72
N PRO A 143 10.72 -9.74 14.11
CA PRO A 143 9.92 -10.50 13.14
C PRO A 143 8.55 -10.93 13.67
N ALA A 144 8.45 -11.22 14.96
CA ALA A 144 7.17 -11.52 15.60
C ALA A 144 6.22 -10.31 15.65
N ASN A 145 6.76 -9.12 15.96
CA ASN A 145 5.95 -7.88 15.93
C ASN A 145 5.48 -7.55 14.52
N ILE A 146 6.34 -7.70 13.50
CA ILE A 146 5.97 -7.48 12.09
C ILE A 146 4.84 -8.43 11.70
N LYS A 147 4.99 -9.73 11.97
CA LYS A 147 3.96 -10.73 11.68
C LYS A 147 2.65 -10.42 12.39
N ALA A 148 2.68 -10.04 13.66
CA ALA A 148 1.49 -9.68 14.43
C ALA A 148 0.81 -8.44 13.85
N ALA A 149 1.58 -7.39 13.49
CA ALA A 149 1.04 -6.17 12.89
C ALA A 149 0.36 -6.46 11.53
N CYS A 150 0.98 -7.29 10.68
CA CYS A 150 0.36 -7.73 9.42
C CYS A 150 -0.97 -8.45 9.67
N SER A 151 -1.00 -9.41 10.62
CA SER A 151 -2.23 -10.15 10.94
C SER A 151 -3.33 -9.27 11.51
N ILE A 152 -2.98 -8.26 12.34
CA ILE A 152 -3.96 -7.28 12.86
C ILE A 152 -4.48 -6.41 11.71
N LEU A 153 -3.60 -5.98 10.79
CA LEU A 153 -4.03 -5.21 9.64
C LEU A 153 -4.98 -6.01 8.74
N ASP A 154 -4.70 -7.30 8.50
CA ASP A 154 -5.61 -8.18 7.73
C ASP A 154 -6.99 -8.27 8.39
N ALA A 155 -7.04 -8.36 9.72
CA ALA A 155 -8.30 -8.32 10.45
C ALA A 155 -9.02 -6.96 10.32
N CYS A 156 -8.27 -5.85 10.36
CA CYS A 156 -8.82 -4.51 10.10
C CYS A 156 -9.37 -4.41 8.67
N ILE A 157 -8.66 -4.92 7.66
CA ILE A 157 -9.11 -4.93 6.26
C ILE A 157 -10.41 -5.73 6.12
N SER A 158 -10.48 -6.91 6.74
CA SER A 158 -11.71 -7.70 6.76
C SER A 158 -12.87 -6.93 7.41
N HIS A 159 -12.62 -6.24 8.52
CA HIS A 159 -13.59 -5.40 9.20
C HIS A 159 -14.06 -4.23 8.30
N ILE A 160 -13.14 -3.52 7.66
CA ILE A 160 -13.42 -2.45 6.70
C ILE A 160 -14.37 -2.94 5.60
N TYR A 161 -14.08 -4.12 5.04
CA TYR A 161 -14.90 -4.73 3.99
C TYR A 161 -16.31 -5.09 4.49
N HIS A 162 -16.41 -5.81 5.59
CA HIS A 162 -17.70 -6.27 6.13
C HIS A 162 -18.58 -5.15 6.65
N GLN A 163 -17.99 -4.10 7.23
CA GLN A 163 -18.73 -2.92 7.70
C GLN A 163 -18.99 -1.89 6.59
N ARG A 164 -18.56 -2.18 5.36
CA ARG A 164 -18.72 -1.27 4.20
C ARG A 164 -18.19 0.14 4.51
N MET A 165 -17.02 0.22 5.15
CA MET A 165 -16.41 1.50 5.54
C MET A 165 -15.82 2.29 4.38
N LEU A 166 -15.68 1.68 3.20
CA LEU A 166 -15.25 2.35 1.98
C LEU A 166 -16.49 2.82 1.21
N GLU A 167 -16.51 4.09 0.87
CA GLU A 167 -17.51 4.65 -0.02
C GLU A 167 -16.90 4.88 -1.40
N VAL A 168 -17.43 4.18 -2.39
CA VAL A 168 -17.00 4.28 -3.79
C VAL A 168 -18.10 4.98 -4.58
N ARG A 169 -17.83 6.21 -5.01
CA ARG A 169 -18.81 7.00 -5.76
C ARG A 169 -19.05 6.47 -7.17
N SER A 170 -18.01 5.95 -7.79
CA SER A 170 -18.09 5.29 -9.11
C SER A 170 -16.90 4.36 -9.28
N LEU A 171 -17.15 3.19 -9.84
CA LEU A 171 -16.11 2.31 -10.35
C LEU A 171 -15.68 2.83 -11.74
N ASP A 172 -14.40 2.73 -12.06
CA ASP A 172 -13.93 2.95 -13.43
C ASP A 172 -14.35 1.80 -14.35
N THR A 173 -14.10 1.94 -15.65
CA THR A 173 -14.54 0.95 -16.65
C THR A 173 -13.93 -0.42 -16.38
N ALA A 174 -12.64 -0.49 -16.06
CA ALA A 174 -11.96 -1.77 -15.77
C ALA A 174 -12.54 -2.45 -14.53
N GLN A 175 -12.79 -1.67 -13.47
CA GLN A 175 -13.44 -2.16 -12.24
C GLN A 175 -14.89 -2.61 -12.48
N GLN A 176 -15.63 -1.91 -13.35
CA GLN A 176 -17.00 -2.32 -13.72
C GLN A 176 -17.00 -3.66 -14.48
N ILE A 177 -16.04 -3.84 -15.40
CA ILE A 177 -15.86 -5.10 -16.14
C ILE A 177 -15.47 -6.21 -15.17
N GLU A 178 -14.50 -5.98 -14.27
CA GLU A 178 -14.08 -6.95 -13.28
C GLU A 178 -15.26 -7.37 -12.38
N LYS A 179 -16.04 -6.40 -11.92
CA LYS A 179 -17.25 -6.67 -11.13
C LYS A 179 -18.25 -7.51 -11.91
N TYR A 180 -18.54 -7.12 -13.16
CA TYR A 180 -19.46 -7.86 -14.02
C TYR A 180 -19.01 -9.31 -14.22
N ILE A 181 -17.73 -9.54 -14.47
CA ILE A 181 -17.15 -10.89 -14.59
C ILE A 181 -17.35 -11.68 -13.29
N ASN A 182 -17.05 -11.09 -12.14
CA ASN A 182 -17.19 -11.75 -10.84
C ASN A 182 -18.66 -12.13 -10.55
N ASP A 183 -19.60 -11.24 -10.87
CA ASP A 183 -21.03 -11.44 -10.62
C ASP A 183 -21.65 -12.47 -11.61
N ASN A 184 -21.06 -12.67 -12.79
CA ASN A 184 -21.61 -13.49 -13.87
C ASN A 184 -20.70 -14.65 -14.29
N ILE A 185 -19.83 -15.14 -13.41
CA ILE A 185 -18.80 -16.15 -13.72
C ILE A 185 -19.35 -17.46 -14.31
N ALA A 186 -20.64 -17.75 -14.14
CA ALA A 186 -21.32 -18.92 -14.71
C ALA A 186 -21.89 -18.69 -16.13
N TRP A 187 -21.74 -17.48 -16.67
CA TRP A 187 -22.32 -17.07 -17.96
C TRP A 187 -21.25 -17.02 -19.06
N ASP A 188 -21.67 -16.76 -20.30
CA ASP A 188 -20.73 -16.48 -21.38
C ASP A 188 -20.05 -15.12 -21.18
N LEU A 189 -18.75 -15.18 -20.89
CA LEU A 189 -17.88 -14.02 -20.67
C LEU A 189 -16.90 -13.84 -21.84
N SER A 190 -17.33 -14.14 -23.08
CA SER A 190 -16.53 -13.92 -24.27
C SER A 190 -16.15 -12.45 -24.44
N ILE A 191 -15.02 -12.19 -25.09
CA ILE A 191 -14.56 -10.82 -25.37
C ILE A 191 -15.64 -10.07 -26.18
N GLU A 192 -16.29 -10.74 -27.10
CA GLU A 192 -17.39 -10.21 -27.92
C GLU A 192 -18.56 -9.77 -27.06
N HIS A 193 -18.95 -10.60 -26.08
CA HIS A 193 -20.01 -10.25 -25.13
C HIS A 193 -19.65 -9.04 -24.28
N LEU A 194 -18.43 -9.00 -23.69
CA LEU A 194 -17.97 -7.88 -22.87
C LEU A 194 -17.85 -6.59 -23.67
N SER A 195 -17.28 -6.66 -24.90
CA SER A 195 -17.20 -5.51 -25.81
C SER A 195 -18.56 -4.91 -26.09
N ALA A 196 -19.56 -5.76 -26.40
CA ALA A 196 -20.93 -5.32 -26.67
C ALA A 196 -21.59 -4.71 -25.41
N HIS A 197 -21.44 -5.38 -24.26
CA HIS A 197 -22.08 -4.97 -22.99
C HIS A 197 -21.56 -3.60 -22.50
N PHE A 198 -20.24 -3.38 -22.57
CA PHE A 198 -19.61 -2.15 -22.10
C PHE A 198 -19.42 -1.08 -23.20
N SER A 199 -19.76 -1.39 -24.43
CA SER A 199 -19.59 -0.50 -25.61
C SER A 199 -18.12 -0.06 -25.79
N ILE A 200 -17.19 -0.98 -25.57
CA ILE A 200 -15.74 -0.77 -25.70
C ILE A 200 -15.20 -1.67 -26.82
N SER A 201 -14.10 -1.26 -27.45
CA SER A 201 -13.45 -2.03 -28.49
C SER A 201 -12.62 -3.18 -27.88
N ARG A 202 -12.39 -4.24 -28.69
CA ARG A 202 -11.57 -5.38 -28.28
C ARG A 202 -10.14 -4.99 -27.80
N PRO A 203 -9.41 -4.06 -28.46
CA PRO A 203 -8.12 -3.60 -27.97
C PRO A 203 -8.14 -2.84 -26.65
N GLU A 204 -9.29 -2.36 -26.22
CA GLU A 204 -9.45 -1.69 -24.91
C GLU A 204 -9.74 -2.69 -23.77
N LEU A 205 -10.01 -3.96 -24.11
CA LEU A 205 -10.18 -5.06 -23.14
C LEU A 205 -8.86 -5.80 -22.83
N ASP A 206 -7.85 -5.71 -23.71
CA ASP A 206 -6.52 -6.32 -23.56
C ASP A 206 -5.61 -5.47 -22.65
#